data_7c6de78e27559eeab4a6e85b7cfbcbfa
#
_entry.id   7c6de78e27559eeab4a6e85b7cfbcbfa
#
_cell.length_a   1.000
_cell.length_b   1.000
_cell.length_c   1.000
_cell.angle_alpha   90.00
_cell.angle_beta   90.00
_cell.angle_gamma   90.00
#
_symmetry.space_group_name_H-M   'P 1'
#
loop_
_entity.id
_entity.type
_entity.pdbx_description
1 polymer ?
#
loop_
_entity_poly.entity_id
_entity_poly.type
_entity_poly.pdbx_seq_one_letter_code
_entity_poly.pdbx_strand_id
1 'polypeptide(L)'
;MSPAVFDATLDILSRDPLAIAGPWRRPVNLLVAQTYDSHASIHDDATAGKLGFKGGTIEGPTHFSQFAPLFHHFWGQAWFEKGVISANYRSPAYEGEEIQARVSLTGPVTATIEAIKRDGTVVLTGTACVGEANGQTAVSSKRAAARPNADARILAGVRVGMCSPRRSVSLPFAQRMGDLYPFSLDEKLRVITEPSRWYHPGTASPWGKPVMPAEMISVLCQHIAAEDPFPVSNPVVGLFADQEIRLIDGPLFPDTNYEIEREVIALSATPKTESMWI
;
A
#
# COMPACT_ATOMS: atom_id res chain seq x y z
N MET A 1 4.31 32.74 -6.15
CA MET A 1 4.67 31.47 -5.51
C MET A 1 3.71 30.40 -6.04
N SER A 2 4.19 29.28 -6.56
CA SER A 2 3.30 28.16 -6.90
C SER A 2 2.67 27.64 -5.61
N PRO A 3 1.37 27.33 -5.61
CA PRO A 3 0.71 26.76 -4.43
C PRO A 3 1.34 25.41 -4.05
N ALA A 4 1.36 25.09 -2.75
CA ALA A 4 1.92 23.84 -2.24
C ALA A 4 1.26 22.60 -2.88
N VAL A 5 2.01 21.55 -3.10
CA VAL A 5 1.50 20.29 -3.68
C VAL A 5 0.66 19.54 -2.66
N PHE A 6 1.10 19.52 -1.41
CA PHE A 6 0.41 18.95 -0.27
C PHE A 6 0.14 20.02 0.78
N ASP A 7 -1.00 19.92 1.44
CA ASP A 7 -1.31 20.74 2.63
C ASP A 7 -0.93 19.94 3.89
N ALA A 8 0.39 19.83 4.13
CA ALA A 8 0.93 19.09 5.25
C ALA A 8 2.07 19.87 5.90
N THR A 9 1.93 20.16 7.19
CA THR A 9 3.01 20.67 8.01
C THR A 9 3.90 19.51 8.43
N LEU A 10 5.21 19.61 8.19
CA LEU A 10 6.17 18.58 8.51
C LEU A 10 6.99 19.00 9.73
N ASP A 11 7.12 18.09 10.69
CA ASP A 11 7.89 18.28 11.90
C ASP A 11 9.31 17.69 11.74
N ILE A 12 10.33 18.44 12.13
CA ILE A 12 11.72 17.93 12.17
C ILE A 12 11.90 17.16 13.48
N LEU A 13 12.11 15.84 13.38
CA LEU A 13 12.36 14.97 14.53
C LEU A 13 13.86 14.93 14.92
N SER A 14 14.74 14.95 13.92
CA SER A 14 16.21 14.95 14.08
C SER A 14 16.87 15.67 12.91
N ARG A 15 18.06 16.21 13.13
CA ARG A 15 18.88 16.84 12.08
C ARG A 15 20.04 15.96 11.62
N ASP A 16 20.42 14.97 12.41
CA ASP A 16 21.51 14.03 12.12
C ASP A 16 21.22 12.66 12.76
N PRO A 17 20.83 11.64 11.98
CA PRO A 17 20.37 11.75 10.58
C PRO A 17 19.10 12.59 10.47
N LEU A 18 18.89 13.20 9.30
CA LEU A 18 17.68 14.00 9.08
C LEU A 18 16.45 13.11 9.10
N ALA A 19 15.55 13.39 10.04
CA ALA A 19 14.28 12.70 10.21
C ALA A 19 13.13 13.70 10.33
N ILE A 20 12.04 13.42 9.63
CA ILE A 20 10.83 14.25 9.64
C ILE A 20 9.58 13.38 9.89
N ALA A 21 8.55 14.02 10.41
CA ALA A 21 7.23 13.44 10.58
C ALA A 21 6.17 14.27 9.84
N GLY A 22 5.17 13.57 9.34
CA GLY A 22 3.93 14.18 8.87
C GLY A 22 2.99 14.52 10.03
N PRO A 23 1.86 15.16 9.74
CA PRO A 23 0.82 15.41 10.73
C PRO A 23 0.19 14.08 11.20
N TRP A 24 -0.44 14.11 12.37
CA TRP A 24 -1.29 13.02 12.83
C TRP A 24 -2.56 12.95 12.01
N ARG A 25 -2.88 11.78 11.48
CA ARG A 25 -4.04 11.55 10.60
C ARG A 25 -4.93 10.44 11.12
N ARG A 26 -6.21 10.51 10.77
CA ARG A 26 -7.20 9.45 11.02
C ARG A 26 -7.61 8.84 9.69
N PRO A 27 -7.00 7.72 9.27
CA PRO A 27 -7.39 7.05 8.05
C PRO A 27 -8.81 6.49 8.18
N VAL A 28 -9.54 6.44 7.06
CA VAL A 28 -10.93 5.95 6.98
C VAL A 28 -10.94 4.56 6.34
N ASN A 29 -11.74 3.66 6.92
CA ASN A 29 -11.95 2.32 6.39
C ASN A 29 -13.01 2.33 5.27
N LEU A 30 -12.59 2.36 4.02
CA LEU A 30 -13.49 2.24 2.85
C LEU A 30 -13.81 0.79 2.45
N LEU A 31 -13.24 -0.20 3.16
CA LEU A 31 -13.40 -1.63 2.86
C LEU A 31 -14.40 -2.34 3.78
N VAL A 32 -15.19 -1.61 4.56
CA VAL A 32 -16.23 -2.23 5.43
C VAL A 32 -17.16 -3.16 4.66
N ALA A 33 -17.49 -2.81 3.41
CA ALA A 33 -18.35 -3.60 2.54
C ALA A 33 -17.60 -4.55 1.59
N GLN A 34 -16.29 -4.74 1.78
CA GLN A 34 -15.49 -5.65 0.97
C GLN A 34 -15.93 -7.10 1.16
N THR A 35 -16.08 -7.82 0.06
CA THR A 35 -16.40 -9.25 0.07
C THR A 35 -15.45 -10.05 -0.81
N TYR A 36 -15.19 -11.30 -0.39
CA TYR A 36 -14.47 -12.34 -1.14
C TYR A 36 -15.36 -13.56 -1.20
N ASP A 37 -15.63 -14.10 -2.38
CA ASP A 37 -16.45 -15.32 -2.55
C ASP A 37 -17.72 -15.31 -1.68
N SER A 38 -18.39 -14.15 -1.61
CA SER A 38 -19.60 -13.91 -0.79
C SER A 38 -19.39 -13.89 0.73
N HIS A 39 -18.15 -13.83 1.24
CA HIS A 39 -17.92 -13.57 2.66
C HIS A 39 -17.32 -12.18 2.88
N ALA A 40 -17.63 -11.59 4.05
CA ALA A 40 -17.01 -10.34 4.50
C ALA A 40 -15.53 -10.55 4.85
N SER A 41 -14.74 -9.49 4.71
CA SER A 41 -13.30 -9.48 5.00
C SER A 41 -13.01 -9.05 6.45
N ILE A 42 -11.72 -8.98 6.80
CA ILE A 42 -11.25 -8.43 8.10
C ILE A 42 -11.50 -6.92 8.24
N HIS A 43 -11.96 -6.26 7.20
CA HIS A 43 -12.35 -4.86 7.23
C HIS A 43 -13.78 -4.65 7.76
N ASP A 44 -14.56 -5.73 7.89
CA ASP A 44 -15.85 -5.78 8.59
C ASP A 44 -15.65 -6.09 10.07
N ASP A 45 -16.32 -5.35 10.97
CA ASP A 45 -16.16 -5.48 12.42
C ASP A 45 -16.51 -6.89 12.94
N ALA A 46 -17.60 -7.48 12.45
CA ALA A 46 -18.07 -8.77 12.93
C ALA A 46 -17.13 -9.90 12.50
N THR A 47 -16.61 -9.84 11.28
CA THR A 47 -15.63 -10.78 10.74
C THR A 47 -14.29 -10.63 11.44
N ALA A 48 -13.80 -9.41 11.61
CA ALA A 48 -12.57 -9.11 12.31
C ALA A 48 -12.62 -9.62 13.78
N GLY A 49 -13.73 -9.37 14.47
CA GLY A 49 -13.94 -9.84 15.85
C GLY A 49 -13.85 -11.37 15.99
N LYS A 50 -14.37 -12.15 15.05
CA LYS A 50 -14.26 -13.62 15.04
C LYS A 50 -12.81 -14.12 14.88
N LEU A 51 -11.96 -13.30 14.29
CA LEU A 51 -10.53 -13.59 14.08
C LEU A 51 -9.63 -13.02 15.18
N GLY A 52 -10.21 -12.42 16.23
CA GLY A 52 -9.50 -11.88 17.38
C GLY A 52 -8.97 -10.45 17.20
N PHE A 53 -9.43 -9.74 16.17
CA PHE A 53 -9.17 -8.32 16.01
C PHE A 53 -10.14 -7.47 16.84
N LYS A 54 -9.74 -6.24 17.17
CA LYS A 54 -10.57 -5.29 17.95
C LYS A 54 -11.80 -4.79 17.16
N GLY A 55 -11.71 -4.79 15.82
CA GLY A 55 -12.73 -4.32 14.90
C GLY A 55 -12.21 -4.40 13.46
N GLY A 56 -12.95 -3.89 12.50
CA GLY A 56 -12.55 -3.81 11.10
C GLY A 56 -11.26 -3.00 10.93
N THR A 57 -10.27 -3.62 10.30
CA THR A 57 -8.94 -3.02 10.17
C THR A 57 -8.89 -2.03 9.01
N ILE A 58 -8.09 -0.98 9.14
CA ILE A 58 -7.69 -0.14 8.01
C ILE A 58 -6.76 -0.97 7.12
N GLU A 59 -6.99 -0.94 5.81
CA GLU A 59 -6.11 -1.59 4.84
C GLU A 59 -4.68 -1.00 4.90
N GLY A 60 -3.68 -1.87 4.90
CA GLY A 60 -2.28 -1.46 5.03
C GLY A 60 -1.83 -0.41 4.00
N PRO A 61 -2.12 -0.57 2.69
CA PRO A 61 -1.78 0.41 1.66
C PRO A 61 -2.33 1.82 1.88
N THR A 62 -3.43 1.98 2.62
CA THR A 62 -4.00 3.30 2.97
C THR A 62 -2.96 4.19 3.67
N HIS A 63 -2.02 3.59 4.42
CA HIS A 63 -0.96 4.32 5.09
C HIS A 63 0.11 4.87 4.14
N PHE A 64 0.19 4.40 2.89
CA PHE A 64 1.20 4.87 1.93
C PHE A 64 1.01 6.34 1.55
N SER A 65 -0.24 6.82 1.52
CA SER A 65 -0.52 8.23 1.26
C SER A 65 0.08 9.16 2.30
N GLN A 66 0.18 8.72 3.57
CA GLN A 66 0.76 9.53 4.65
C GLN A 66 2.24 9.86 4.43
N PHE A 67 2.94 9.05 3.64
CA PHE A 67 4.35 9.26 3.30
C PHE A 67 4.54 10.19 2.10
N ALA A 68 3.52 10.40 1.25
CA ALA A 68 3.66 11.16 0.01
C ALA A 68 4.21 12.59 0.21
N PRO A 69 3.74 13.42 1.17
CA PRO A 69 4.31 14.75 1.42
C PRO A 69 5.75 14.70 1.94
N LEU A 70 6.12 13.67 2.74
CA LEU A 70 7.48 13.51 3.27
C LEU A 70 8.46 13.15 2.14
N PHE A 71 8.06 12.23 1.26
CA PHE A 71 8.88 11.85 0.11
C PHE A 71 8.97 12.97 -0.93
N HIS A 72 7.87 13.72 -1.15
CA HIS A 72 7.92 14.91 -1.99
C HIS A 72 8.85 15.99 -1.41
N HIS A 73 8.89 16.16 -0.10
CA HIS A 73 9.81 17.08 0.57
C HIS A 73 11.28 16.72 0.29
N PHE A 74 11.64 15.42 0.35
CA PHE A 74 13.01 14.98 0.14
C PHE A 74 13.41 14.86 -1.33
N TRP A 75 12.50 14.37 -2.18
CA TRP A 75 12.84 13.91 -3.52
C TRP A 75 12.01 14.57 -4.64
N GLY A 76 11.06 15.44 -4.29
CA GLY A 76 10.26 16.16 -5.26
C GLY A 76 9.53 15.26 -6.24
N GLN A 77 9.62 15.60 -7.53
CA GLN A 77 8.98 14.86 -8.63
C GLN A 77 9.57 13.45 -8.80
N ALA A 78 10.86 13.26 -8.49
CA ALA A 78 11.51 11.96 -8.61
C ALA A 78 10.82 10.86 -7.79
N TRP A 79 10.16 11.23 -6.69
CA TRP A 79 9.33 10.29 -5.93
C TRP A 79 8.19 9.70 -6.78
N PHE A 80 7.49 10.52 -7.54
CA PHE A 80 6.36 10.08 -8.39
C PHE A 80 6.81 9.33 -9.63
N GLU A 81 8.02 9.51 -10.08
CA GLU A 81 8.56 8.91 -11.30
C GLU A 81 9.28 7.58 -11.03
N LYS A 82 10.10 7.54 -9.98
CA LYS A 82 11.01 6.42 -9.68
C LYS A 82 11.04 6.06 -8.20
N GLY A 83 9.97 6.39 -7.46
CA GLY A 83 9.86 6.10 -6.05
C GLY A 83 9.67 4.61 -5.76
N VAL A 84 10.25 4.17 -4.66
CA VAL A 84 10.05 2.83 -4.09
C VAL A 84 9.63 2.99 -2.65
N ILE A 85 8.50 2.40 -2.28
CA ILE A 85 8.06 2.22 -0.89
C ILE A 85 7.93 0.73 -0.61
N SER A 86 8.56 0.27 0.45
CA SER A 86 8.63 -1.13 0.82
C SER A 86 8.32 -1.25 2.31
N ALA A 87 7.20 -1.85 2.66
CA ALA A 87 6.64 -1.87 4.01
C ALA A 87 6.36 -3.28 4.54
N ASN A 88 6.67 -3.48 5.81
CA ASN A 88 6.23 -4.61 6.61
C ASN A 88 5.15 -4.13 7.58
N TYR A 89 3.95 -4.67 7.52
CA TYR A 89 2.87 -4.35 8.44
C TYR A 89 3.09 -5.04 9.79
N ARG A 90 2.92 -4.31 10.90
CA ARG A 90 3.25 -4.75 12.25
C ARG A 90 2.01 -4.91 13.13
N SER A 91 1.17 -3.90 13.13
CA SER A 91 -0.05 -3.89 13.94
C SER A 91 -1.19 -3.30 13.12
N PRO A 92 -2.41 -3.84 13.24
CA PRO A 92 -3.57 -3.28 12.58
C PRO A 92 -3.87 -1.87 13.12
N ALA A 93 -4.32 -0.99 12.24
CA ALA A 93 -4.93 0.27 12.60
C ALA A 93 -6.45 0.16 12.47
N TYR A 94 -7.18 0.93 13.26
CA TYR A 94 -8.64 0.93 13.30
C TYR A 94 -9.17 2.33 13.05
N GLU A 95 -10.39 2.44 12.57
CA GLU A 95 -11.01 3.74 12.36
C GLU A 95 -11.08 4.55 13.66
N GLY A 96 -10.81 5.86 13.56
CA GLY A 96 -10.71 6.76 14.70
C GLY A 96 -9.34 6.82 15.38
N GLU A 97 -8.44 5.88 15.13
CA GLU A 97 -7.06 5.93 15.63
C GLU A 97 -6.24 6.95 14.85
N GLU A 98 -5.34 7.66 15.54
CA GLU A 98 -4.43 8.62 14.92
C GLU A 98 -3.09 7.96 14.61
N ILE A 99 -2.67 8.10 13.36
CA ILE A 99 -1.42 7.54 12.83
C ILE A 99 -0.54 8.69 12.34
N GLN A 100 0.76 8.58 12.59
CA GLN A 100 1.78 9.50 12.12
C GLN A 100 2.83 8.76 11.30
N ALA A 101 3.06 9.20 10.06
CA ALA A 101 4.14 8.73 9.23
C ALA A 101 5.45 9.47 9.57
N ARG A 102 6.56 8.74 9.59
CA ARG A 102 7.91 9.24 9.86
C ARG A 102 8.89 8.71 8.83
N VAL A 103 9.81 9.55 8.42
CA VAL A 103 10.87 9.21 7.46
C VAL A 103 12.20 9.67 8.00
N SER A 104 13.19 8.77 8.03
CA SER A 104 14.58 9.06 8.43
C SER A 104 15.51 8.75 7.27
N LEU A 105 16.24 9.75 6.76
CA LEU A 105 17.19 9.56 5.68
C LEU A 105 18.34 8.63 6.13
N THR A 106 18.68 7.67 5.28
CA THR A 106 19.85 6.80 5.42
C THR A 106 20.92 7.07 4.35
N GLY A 107 20.57 7.94 3.40
CA GLY A 107 21.42 8.41 2.32
C GLY A 107 20.69 9.46 1.50
N PRO A 108 21.31 10.01 0.43
CA PRO A 108 20.70 11.07 -0.37
C PRO A 108 19.38 10.65 -1.05
N VAL A 109 19.26 9.38 -1.40
CA VAL A 109 18.12 8.81 -2.14
C VAL A 109 17.46 7.64 -1.40
N THR A 110 17.80 7.40 -0.13
CA THR A 110 17.32 6.26 0.66
C THR A 110 16.87 6.70 2.05
N ALA A 111 15.86 6.01 2.59
CA ALA A 111 15.32 6.28 3.92
C ALA A 111 14.76 5.01 4.56
N THR A 112 14.68 5.01 5.88
CA THR A 112 13.77 4.16 6.64
C THR A 112 12.46 4.88 6.89
N ILE A 113 11.38 4.10 6.99
CA ILE A 113 10.03 4.60 7.23
C ILE A 113 9.37 3.87 8.40
N GLU A 114 8.54 4.58 9.12
CA GLU A 114 7.62 3.99 10.10
C GLU A 114 6.29 4.76 10.14
N ALA A 115 5.21 4.06 10.49
CA ALA A 115 3.96 4.69 10.90
C ALA A 115 3.62 4.21 12.31
N ILE A 116 3.25 5.14 13.18
CA ILE A 116 2.98 4.85 14.59
C ILE A 116 1.63 5.42 15.03
N LYS A 117 1.04 4.80 16.02
CA LYS A 117 -0.12 5.33 16.77
C LYS A 117 0.33 6.30 17.86
N ARG A 118 -0.63 7.04 18.45
CA ARG A 118 -0.38 7.97 19.57
C ARG A 118 0.26 7.30 20.79
N ASP A 119 -0.05 6.05 21.04
CA ASP A 119 0.51 5.27 22.14
C ASP A 119 1.90 4.67 21.85
N GLY A 120 2.47 4.96 20.68
CA GLY A 120 3.76 4.45 20.23
C GLY A 120 3.70 3.08 19.56
N THR A 121 2.51 2.45 19.44
CA THR A 121 2.36 1.19 18.72
C THR A 121 2.76 1.36 17.25
N VAL A 122 3.69 0.55 16.78
CA VAL A 122 4.15 0.58 15.39
C VAL A 122 3.13 -0.11 14.48
N VAL A 123 2.61 0.62 13.49
CA VAL A 123 1.67 0.12 12.48
C VAL A 123 2.41 -0.53 11.31
N LEU A 124 3.44 0.14 10.80
CA LEU A 124 4.34 -0.40 9.78
C LEU A 124 5.78 0.11 9.97
N THR A 125 6.72 -0.66 9.44
CA THR A 125 8.12 -0.25 9.25
C THR A 125 8.55 -0.59 7.85
N GLY A 126 9.59 0.09 7.34
CA GLY A 126 10.05 -0.24 6.00
C GLY A 126 11.21 0.62 5.53
N THR A 127 11.37 0.62 4.22
CA THR A 127 12.36 1.42 3.50
C THR A 127 11.70 2.17 2.34
N ALA A 128 12.28 3.29 1.96
CA ALA A 128 11.91 4.02 0.76
C ALA A 128 13.17 4.53 0.04
N CYS A 129 13.05 4.71 -1.28
CA CYS A 129 14.11 5.30 -2.08
C CYS A 129 13.57 5.88 -3.38
N VAL A 130 14.43 6.58 -4.13
CA VAL A 130 14.17 6.98 -5.52
C VAL A 130 15.26 6.44 -6.44
N GLY A 131 14.85 6.00 -7.62
CA GLY A 131 15.74 5.38 -8.60
C GLY A 131 16.23 3.98 -8.22
N GLU A 132 17.38 3.58 -8.76
CA GLU A 132 18.00 2.32 -8.41
C GLU A 132 18.67 2.44 -7.04
N ALA A 133 18.02 1.92 -6.01
CA ALA A 133 18.66 1.79 -4.70
C ALA A 133 19.69 0.67 -4.76
N ASN A 134 20.95 0.98 -4.47
CA ASN A 134 22.03 -0.01 -4.29
C ASN A 134 21.87 -0.78 -2.97
N GLY A 135 20.66 -1.25 -2.67
CA GLY A 135 20.39 -1.93 -1.41
C GLY A 135 19.15 -2.80 -1.43
N GLN A 136 19.07 -3.69 -0.46
CA GLN A 136 17.88 -4.51 -0.25
C GLN A 136 16.77 -3.65 0.37
N THR A 137 15.56 -3.75 -0.19
CA THR A 137 14.36 -3.18 0.41
C THR A 137 13.91 -4.01 1.62
N ALA A 138 13.04 -3.45 2.45
CA ALA A 138 12.49 -4.17 3.60
C ALA A 138 11.80 -5.48 3.20
N VAL A 139 11.00 -5.45 2.13
CA VAL A 139 10.28 -6.62 1.61
C VAL A 139 11.25 -7.64 0.98
N SER A 140 12.21 -7.19 0.16
CA SER A 140 13.18 -8.10 -0.45
C SER A 140 14.06 -8.80 0.59
N SER A 141 14.48 -8.08 1.64
CA SER A 141 15.24 -8.64 2.76
C SER A 141 14.43 -9.70 3.52
N LYS A 142 13.15 -9.38 3.81
CA LYS A 142 12.26 -10.32 4.49
C LYS A 142 11.99 -11.56 3.65
N ARG A 143 11.76 -11.39 2.34
CA ARG A 143 11.58 -12.52 1.42
C ARG A 143 12.84 -13.41 1.36
N ALA A 144 14.02 -12.82 1.30
CA ALA A 144 15.28 -13.58 1.29
C ALA A 144 15.52 -14.38 2.58
N ALA A 145 15.04 -13.89 3.72
CA ALA A 145 15.12 -14.57 5.02
C ALA A 145 13.93 -15.52 5.31
N ALA A 146 12.92 -15.56 4.44
CA ALA A 146 11.72 -16.35 4.66
C ALA A 146 12.00 -17.85 4.52
N ARG A 147 11.36 -18.65 5.37
CA ARG A 147 11.47 -20.11 5.31
C ARG A 147 10.60 -20.65 4.18
N PRO A 148 11.11 -21.59 3.36
CA PRO A 148 10.30 -22.25 2.35
C PRO A 148 9.09 -22.95 2.96
N ASN A 149 7.97 -22.97 2.25
CA ASN A 149 6.78 -23.71 2.63
C ASN A 149 6.90 -25.17 2.13
N ALA A 150 7.50 -26.05 2.91
CA ALA A 150 7.70 -27.46 2.54
C ALA A 150 6.41 -28.29 2.67
N ASP A 151 5.53 -27.95 3.61
CA ASP A 151 4.32 -28.70 3.95
C ASP A 151 3.06 -27.83 3.75
N ALA A 152 2.93 -27.24 2.53
CA ALA A 152 1.81 -26.38 2.19
C ALA A 152 0.46 -27.13 2.32
N ARG A 153 -0.49 -26.50 3.00
CA ARG A 153 -1.89 -26.96 3.11
C ARG A 153 -2.82 -26.02 2.37
N ILE A 154 -2.79 -24.75 2.74
CA ILE A 154 -3.59 -23.69 2.13
C ILE A 154 -3.09 -23.43 0.71
N LEU A 155 -1.78 -23.33 0.54
CA LEU A 155 -1.10 -23.06 -0.73
C LEU A 155 -0.64 -24.33 -1.47
N ALA A 156 -1.18 -25.52 -1.13
CA ALA A 156 -0.78 -26.80 -1.75
C ALA A 156 -0.94 -26.84 -3.28
N GLY A 157 -1.93 -26.10 -3.81
CA GLY A 157 -2.15 -25.94 -5.25
C GLY A 157 -1.27 -24.91 -5.93
N VAL A 158 -0.59 -24.05 -5.18
CA VAL A 158 0.19 -22.92 -5.71
C VAL A 158 1.65 -23.32 -5.99
N ARG A 159 2.24 -22.80 -7.05
CA ARG A 159 3.65 -23.03 -7.41
C ARG A 159 4.31 -21.69 -7.75
N VAL A 160 5.58 -21.57 -7.42
CA VAL A 160 6.42 -20.45 -7.88
C VAL A 160 6.47 -20.47 -9.41
N GLY A 161 6.38 -19.30 -10.03
CA GLY A 161 6.30 -19.12 -11.47
C GLY A 161 4.87 -19.23 -12.05
N MET A 162 3.83 -19.49 -11.22
CA MET A 162 2.45 -19.36 -11.68
C MET A 162 2.14 -17.90 -11.99
N CYS A 163 1.64 -17.65 -13.21
CA CYS A 163 1.22 -16.34 -13.67
C CYS A 163 -0.30 -16.29 -13.86
N SER A 164 -0.89 -15.13 -13.60
CA SER A 164 -2.25 -14.85 -14.10
C SER A 164 -2.22 -14.48 -15.58
N PRO A 165 -3.34 -14.59 -16.29
CA PRO A 165 -3.46 -13.94 -17.59
C PRO A 165 -3.20 -12.44 -17.47
N ARG A 166 -2.67 -11.83 -18.55
CA ARG A 166 -2.61 -10.37 -18.65
C ARG A 166 -4.02 -9.81 -18.79
N ARG A 167 -4.28 -8.73 -18.04
CA ARG A 167 -5.57 -8.03 -18.05
C ARG A 167 -5.36 -6.55 -18.25
N SER A 168 -6.21 -5.95 -19.09
CA SER A 168 -6.29 -4.49 -19.17
C SER A 168 -7.09 -3.95 -18.00
N VAL A 169 -6.51 -3.00 -17.28
CA VAL A 169 -7.12 -2.36 -16.11
C VAL A 169 -7.00 -0.85 -16.22
N SER A 170 -7.97 -0.17 -15.66
CA SER A 170 -7.94 1.27 -15.45
C SER A 170 -8.57 1.62 -14.11
N LEU A 171 -8.32 2.83 -13.64
CA LEU A 171 -8.89 3.35 -12.41
C LEU A 171 -9.56 4.70 -12.69
N PRO A 172 -10.82 4.67 -13.18
CA PRO A 172 -11.59 5.88 -13.43
C PRO A 172 -12.00 6.57 -12.13
N PHE A 173 -12.19 7.90 -12.19
CA PHE A 173 -12.55 8.68 -11.01
C PHE A 173 -13.87 8.25 -10.36
N ALA A 174 -14.93 8.11 -11.15
CA ALA A 174 -16.27 7.90 -10.63
C ALA A 174 -16.69 6.42 -10.52
N GLN A 175 -15.96 5.50 -11.14
CA GLN A 175 -16.32 4.09 -11.16
C GLN A 175 -15.85 3.37 -9.89
N ARG A 176 -16.75 2.63 -9.24
CA ARG A 176 -16.37 1.72 -8.14
C ARG A 176 -15.63 0.49 -8.67
N MET A 177 -14.68 0.00 -7.88
CA MET A 177 -13.72 -1.04 -8.27
C MET A 177 -14.19 -2.48 -7.93
N GLY A 178 -15.51 -2.71 -7.88
CA GLY A 178 -16.09 -4.03 -7.61
C GLY A 178 -16.10 -4.40 -6.12
N ASP A 179 -16.35 -5.69 -5.85
CA ASP A 179 -16.57 -6.19 -4.49
C ASP A 179 -15.30 -6.16 -3.62
N LEU A 180 -14.12 -6.30 -4.22
CA LEU A 180 -12.85 -6.22 -3.51
C LEU A 180 -12.52 -4.78 -3.08
N TYR A 181 -12.95 -3.79 -3.86
CA TYR A 181 -12.75 -2.38 -3.56
C TYR A 181 -14.06 -1.61 -3.83
N PRO A 182 -15.03 -1.66 -2.89
CA PRO A 182 -16.38 -1.14 -3.09
C PRO A 182 -16.45 0.39 -3.00
N PHE A 183 -15.46 1.07 -3.57
CA PHE A 183 -15.38 2.53 -3.64
C PHE A 183 -14.75 2.98 -4.97
N SER A 184 -14.92 4.24 -5.32
CA SER A 184 -14.29 4.88 -6.48
C SER A 184 -13.09 5.73 -6.05
N LEU A 185 -12.27 6.15 -7.02
CA LEU A 185 -11.19 7.10 -6.75
C LEU A 185 -11.73 8.42 -6.17
N ASP A 186 -12.87 8.93 -6.68
CA ASP A 186 -13.50 10.15 -6.13
C ASP A 186 -13.89 9.98 -4.66
N GLU A 187 -14.45 8.83 -4.28
CA GLU A 187 -14.80 8.54 -2.89
C GLU A 187 -13.53 8.47 -2.02
N LYS A 188 -12.46 7.86 -2.51
CA LYS A 188 -11.17 7.80 -1.80
C LYS A 188 -10.54 9.19 -1.64
N LEU A 189 -10.53 10.02 -2.67
CA LEU A 189 -9.92 11.35 -2.61
C LEU A 189 -10.61 12.31 -1.63
N ARG A 190 -11.88 12.06 -1.27
CA ARG A 190 -12.59 12.85 -0.24
C ARG A 190 -12.12 12.54 1.18
N VAL A 191 -11.51 11.37 1.40
CA VAL A 191 -11.10 10.88 2.72
C VAL A 191 -9.61 10.54 2.80
N ILE A 192 -8.87 10.75 1.72
CA ILE A 192 -7.42 10.51 1.70
C ILE A 192 -6.73 11.37 2.76
N THR A 193 -5.80 10.78 3.50
CA THR A 193 -5.14 11.46 4.61
C THR A 193 -4.27 12.63 4.17
N GLU A 194 -3.71 12.56 2.97
CA GLU A 194 -2.84 13.59 2.41
C GLU A 194 -3.38 14.07 1.05
N PRO A 195 -4.38 14.95 1.05
CA PRO A 195 -4.91 15.50 -0.18
C PRO A 195 -3.83 16.27 -0.94
N SER A 196 -3.83 16.08 -2.25
CA SER A 196 -2.93 16.80 -3.16
C SER A 196 -3.70 17.36 -4.34
N ARG A 197 -3.36 18.58 -4.71
CA ARG A 197 -3.91 19.17 -5.95
C ARG A 197 -3.54 18.36 -7.20
N TRP A 198 -2.45 17.59 -7.17
CA TRP A 198 -2.04 16.76 -8.29
C TRP A 198 -2.91 15.52 -8.50
N TYR A 199 -3.77 15.17 -7.55
CA TYR A 199 -4.68 14.02 -7.65
C TYR A 199 -5.99 14.33 -8.37
N HIS A 200 -6.28 15.61 -8.67
CA HIS A 200 -7.57 16.05 -9.22
C HIS A 200 -7.48 16.50 -10.66
N PRO A 201 -8.53 16.26 -11.49
CA PRO A 201 -8.63 16.81 -12.84
C PRO A 201 -8.56 18.35 -12.85
N GLY A 202 -8.02 18.91 -13.93
CA GLY A 202 -7.95 20.35 -14.12
C GLY A 202 -6.84 21.06 -13.33
N THR A 203 -6.03 20.32 -12.59
CA THR A 203 -4.89 20.86 -11.85
C THR A 203 -3.60 20.74 -12.65
N ALA A 204 -2.72 21.72 -12.48
CA ALA A 204 -1.41 21.71 -13.14
C ALA A 204 -0.43 20.80 -12.41
N SER A 205 -0.50 19.50 -12.65
CA SER A 205 0.60 18.61 -12.31
C SER A 205 1.75 18.79 -13.31
N PRO A 206 2.99 18.48 -12.97
CA PRO A 206 4.12 18.56 -13.90
C PRO A 206 3.95 17.71 -15.17
N TRP A 207 3.09 16.71 -15.13
CA TRP A 207 2.83 15.77 -16.23
C TRP A 207 1.55 16.11 -17.02
N GLY A 208 0.88 17.21 -16.70
CA GLY A 208 -0.35 17.66 -17.38
C GLY A 208 -1.58 16.79 -17.16
N LYS A 209 -1.51 15.80 -16.27
CA LYS A 209 -2.58 14.86 -15.91
C LYS A 209 -2.66 14.69 -14.39
N PRO A 210 -3.82 14.31 -13.81
CA PRO A 210 -3.90 13.89 -12.42
C PRO A 210 -3.00 12.70 -12.15
N VAL A 211 -2.32 12.68 -11.01
CA VAL A 211 -1.45 11.57 -10.59
C VAL A 211 -2.24 10.63 -9.68
N MET A 212 -2.02 9.34 -9.84
CA MET A 212 -2.63 8.33 -8.95
C MET A 212 -1.93 8.34 -7.58
N PRO A 213 -2.67 8.44 -6.46
CA PRO A 213 -2.09 8.28 -5.12
C PRO A 213 -1.46 6.91 -4.93
N ALA A 214 -0.38 6.81 -4.14
CA ALA A 214 0.36 5.56 -3.95
C ALA A 214 -0.53 4.41 -3.44
N GLU A 215 -1.46 4.67 -2.51
CA GLU A 215 -2.41 3.67 -2.02
C GLU A 215 -3.32 3.12 -3.12
N MET A 216 -3.69 3.94 -4.12
CA MET A 216 -4.55 3.54 -5.22
C MET A 216 -3.83 2.70 -6.28
N ILE A 217 -2.50 2.69 -6.30
CA ILE A 217 -1.71 1.75 -7.12
C ILE A 217 -1.96 0.30 -6.63
N SER A 218 -2.08 0.09 -5.33
CA SER A 218 -2.48 -1.20 -4.77
C SER A 218 -3.86 -1.62 -5.26
N VAL A 219 -4.83 -0.70 -5.23
CA VAL A 219 -6.19 -0.96 -5.75
C VAL A 219 -6.15 -1.30 -7.24
N LEU A 220 -5.41 -0.53 -8.05
CA LEU A 220 -5.26 -0.79 -9.49
C LEU A 220 -4.77 -2.22 -9.75
N CYS A 221 -3.81 -2.70 -8.96
CA CYS A 221 -3.21 -4.02 -9.14
C CYS A 221 -4.08 -5.18 -8.60
N GLN A 222 -5.02 -4.90 -7.70
CA GLN A 222 -5.72 -5.94 -6.92
C GLN A 222 -7.22 -6.04 -7.22
N HIS A 223 -7.89 -4.99 -7.72
CA HIS A 223 -9.35 -4.95 -7.80
C HIS A 223 -9.97 -6.05 -8.67
N ILE A 224 -9.23 -6.59 -9.65
CA ILE A 224 -9.65 -7.72 -10.48
C ILE A 224 -9.05 -9.06 -10.03
N ALA A 225 -8.43 -9.14 -8.84
CA ALA A 225 -7.73 -10.36 -8.41
C ALA A 225 -8.66 -11.58 -8.28
N ALA A 226 -9.95 -11.36 -8.05
CA ALA A 226 -10.94 -12.42 -7.98
C ALA A 226 -11.32 -13.03 -9.34
N GLU A 227 -11.02 -12.36 -10.46
CA GLU A 227 -11.31 -12.89 -11.81
C GLU A 227 -10.38 -14.05 -12.19
N ASP A 228 -9.13 -14.02 -11.73
CA ASP A 228 -8.11 -15.03 -11.99
C ASP A 228 -7.44 -15.45 -10.67
N PRO A 229 -8.14 -16.13 -9.75
CA PRO A 229 -7.59 -16.50 -8.46
C PRO A 229 -6.50 -17.57 -8.60
N PHE A 230 -5.44 -17.49 -7.81
CA PHE A 230 -4.54 -18.62 -7.64
C PHE A 230 -5.23 -19.72 -6.84
N PRO A 231 -4.87 -21.02 -7.06
CA PRO A 231 -5.57 -22.16 -6.47
C PRO A 231 -5.25 -22.32 -4.97
N VAL A 232 -5.82 -21.43 -4.17
CA VAL A 232 -5.75 -21.43 -2.71
C VAL A 232 -6.86 -22.25 -2.13
N SER A 233 -6.58 -23.11 -1.14
CA SER A 233 -7.57 -23.96 -0.50
C SER A 233 -8.40 -23.17 0.51
N ASN A 234 -9.72 -23.13 0.34
CA ASN A 234 -10.66 -22.47 1.24
C ASN A 234 -11.14 -23.38 2.39
N PRO A 235 -11.59 -22.84 3.55
CA PRO A 235 -11.71 -21.41 3.86
C PRO A 235 -10.38 -20.78 4.28
N VAL A 236 -10.12 -19.57 3.81
CA VAL A 236 -8.91 -18.80 4.15
C VAL A 236 -9.23 -17.31 4.30
N VAL A 237 -8.48 -16.65 5.17
CA VAL A 237 -8.48 -15.19 5.27
C VAL A 237 -7.13 -14.68 4.79
N GLY A 238 -7.17 -13.89 3.70
CA GLY A 238 -6.00 -13.22 3.16
C GLY A 238 -5.66 -11.96 3.96
N LEU A 239 -4.38 -11.78 4.27
CA LEU A 239 -3.86 -10.60 4.95
C LEU A 239 -2.65 -10.07 4.19
N PHE A 240 -2.58 -8.75 3.99
CA PHE A 240 -1.32 -8.12 3.60
C PHE A 240 -0.36 -8.14 4.79
N ALA A 241 0.71 -8.88 4.67
CA ALA A 241 1.79 -8.88 5.65
C ALA A 241 2.89 -7.89 5.28
N ASP A 242 3.12 -7.74 3.99
CA ASP A 242 4.18 -6.92 3.41
C ASP A 242 3.74 -6.41 2.04
N GLN A 243 4.24 -5.25 1.65
CA GLN A 243 4.00 -4.70 0.33
C GLN A 243 5.12 -3.80 -0.14
N GLU A 244 5.46 -3.91 -1.42
CA GLU A 244 6.36 -2.99 -2.10
C GLU A 244 5.69 -2.44 -3.36
N ILE A 245 5.78 -1.13 -3.55
CA ILE A 245 5.45 -0.46 -4.80
C ILE A 245 6.74 0.14 -5.33
N ARG A 246 7.07 -0.17 -6.57
CA ARG A 246 8.23 0.35 -7.28
C ARG A 246 7.78 0.99 -8.58
N LEU A 247 7.97 2.29 -8.72
CA LEU A 247 7.77 3.01 -9.97
C LEU A 247 9.06 2.91 -10.80
N ILE A 248 8.94 2.41 -12.01
CA ILE A 248 10.06 2.25 -12.95
C ILE A 248 10.10 3.45 -13.89
N ASP A 249 8.94 3.79 -14.45
CA ASP A 249 8.73 4.89 -15.39
C ASP A 249 7.34 5.48 -15.15
N GLY A 250 7.18 6.09 -13.97
CA GLY A 250 5.92 6.69 -13.51
C GLY A 250 5.84 8.19 -13.84
N PRO A 251 4.82 8.90 -13.32
CA PRO A 251 3.76 8.41 -12.44
C PRO A 251 2.68 7.61 -13.16
N LEU A 252 1.83 6.91 -12.39
CA LEU A 252 0.60 6.35 -12.91
C LEU A 252 -0.52 7.41 -12.88
N PHE A 253 -1.44 7.32 -13.84
CA PHE A 253 -2.52 8.27 -14.04
C PHE A 253 -3.89 7.58 -13.97
N PRO A 254 -4.89 8.17 -13.31
CA PRO A 254 -6.28 7.75 -13.47
C PRO A 254 -6.75 7.80 -14.93
N ASP A 255 -7.85 7.14 -15.25
CA ASP A 255 -8.44 7.08 -16.60
C ASP A 255 -7.46 6.63 -17.71
N THR A 256 -6.41 5.91 -17.33
CA THR A 256 -5.42 5.37 -18.26
C THR A 256 -5.45 3.85 -18.20
N ASN A 257 -5.45 3.19 -19.36
CA ASN A 257 -5.39 1.73 -19.43
C ASN A 257 -3.96 1.24 -19.21
N TYR A 258 -3.83 0.28 -18.31
CA TYR A 258 -2.60 -0.46 -18.02
C TYR A 258 -2.84 -1.93 -18.24
N GLU A 259 -1.80 -2.66 -18.56
CA GLU A 259 -1.82 -4.12 -18.52
C GLU A 259 -1.19 -4.59 -17.21
N ILE A 260 -1.87 -5.50 -16.51
CA ILE A 260 -1.33 -6.14 -15.32
C ILE A 260 -1.17 -7.63 -15.54
N GLU A 261 -0.16 -8.20 -14.92
CA GLU A 261 0.12 -9.62 -14.81
C GLU A 261 0.59 -9.89 -13.38
N ARG A 262 0.13 -10.98 -12.78
CA ARG A 262 0.55 -11.39 -11.44
C ARG A 262 1.36 -12.67 -11.54
N GLU A 263 2.49 -12.73 -10.85
CA GLU A 263 3.36 -13.90 -10.80
C GLU A 263 3.64 -14.29 -9.35
N VAL A 264 3.52 -15.56 -9.03
CA VAL A 264 3.96 -16.10 -7.74
C VAL A 264 5.48 -16.22 -7.75
N ILE A 265 6.16 -15.34 -7.03
CA ILE A 265 7.63 -15.25 -7.01
C ILE A 265 8.29 -16.01 -5.85
N ALA A 266 7.53 -16.31 -4.79
CA ALA A 266 7.99 -17.16 -3.69
C ALA A 266 6.82 -17.70 -2.88
N LEU A 267 7.04 -18.80 -2.16
CA LEU A 267 6.16 -19.36 -1.15
C LEU A 267 6.94 -19.52 0.15
N SER A 268 6.36 -19.11 1.26
CA SER A 268 6.99 -19.23 2.57
C SER A 268 5.97 -19.57 3.65
N ALA A 269 6.45 -20.04 4.81
CA ALA A 269 5.60 -20.37 5.92
C ALA A 269 6.20 -19.97 7.27
N THR A 270 5.31 -19.71 8.22
CA THR A 270 5.57 -19.65 9.64
C THR A 270 4.81 -20.81 10.33
N PRO A 271 4.99 -21.07 11.63
CA PRO A 271 4.18 -22.08 12.32
C PRO A 271 2.65 -21.82 12.28
N LYS A 272 2.22 -20.60 11.95
CA LYS A 272 0.82 -20.18 12.00
C LYS A 272 0.24 -19.70 10.65
N THR A 273 1.08 -19.42 9.68
CA THR A 273 0.66 -18.79 8.41
C THR A 273 1.45 -19.35 7.24
N GLU A 274 0.80 -19.43 6.09
CA GLU A 274 1.43 -19.62 4.79
C GLU A 274 1.41 -18.29 4.04
N SER A 275 2.46 -17.98 3.31
CA SER A 275 2.59 -16.72 2.59
C SER A 275 2.89 -16.98 1.12
N MET A 276 2.14 -16.32 0.26
CA MET A 276 2.35 -16.25 -1.17
C MET A 276 2.89 -14.85 -1.52
N TRP A 277 4.04 -14.81 -2.16
CA TRP A 277 4.66 -13.58 -2.65
C TRP A 277 4.33 -13.41 -4.12
N ILE A 278 3.66 -12.34 -4.44
CA ILE A 278 3.20 -12.01 -5.80
C ILE A 278 3.87 -10.71 -6.23
#